data_20aeb93deccf766dfea61be1b523c634
#
_entry.id   20aeb93deccf766dfea61be1b523c634
#
_cell.length_a   1.000
_cell.length_b   1.000
_cell.length_c   1.000
_cell.angle_alpha   90.00
_cell.angle_beta   90.00
_cell.angle_gamma   90.00
#
_symmetry.space_group_name_H-M   'P 1'
#
loop_
_entity.id
_entity.type
_entity.pdbx_description
1 polymer ?
#
loop_
_entity_poly.entity_id
_entity_poly.type
_entity_poly.pdbx_seq_one_letter_code
_entity_poly.pdbx_strand_id
1 'polypeptide(L)'
;MQMTSTQKKTLLVVWHSRTGAARQMAMAGVRGANDIANELQATDQLNVIVKTAHETSTLDLLAADAYLFCAPENLAALSGDMKEFFDRNYYGVLDQLNGRPYVLMISAGSDGAGAQRQAERICTGWRLRQVAPTFIVNTDAQTPQAILAPKTLCEEDLHKCATLGGTVAALLL
;
A
#
# COMPACT_ATOMS: atom_id res chain seq x y z
N MET A 1 8.44 -23.70 31.53
CA MET A 1 8.92 -23.25 30.23
C MET A 1 7.84 -22.33 29.65
N GLN A 2 7.98 -21.01 29.86
CA GLN A 2 6.99 -20.05 29.35
C GLN A 2 7.24 -19.94 27.84
N MET A 3 6.28 -20.41 27.04
CA MET A 3 6.21 -20.08 25.62
C MET A 3 5.90 -18.58 25.52
N THR A 4 6.91 -17.78 25.20
CA THR A 4 6.70 -16.38 24.81
C THR A 4 5.88 -16.41 23.52
N SER A 5 4.59 -16.11 23.62
CA SER A 5 3.74 -15.88 22.47
C SER A 5 4.36 -14.68 21.70
N THR A 6 5.07 -14.95 20.63
CA THR A 6 5.56 -13.90 19.74
C THR A 6 4.32 -13.23 19.17
N GLN A 7 4.10 -11.97 19.52
CA GLN A 7 2.95 -11.21 19.02
C GLN A 7 3.05 -11.10 17.51
N LYS A 8 1.99 -11.53 16.79
CA LYS A 8 1.92 -11.40 15.33
C LYS A 8 2.15 -9.95 14.90
N LYS A 9 3.00 -9.76 13.92
CA LYS A 9 3.20 -8.48 13.27
C LYS A 9 2.12 -8.24 12.21
N THR A 10 1.64 -7.01 12.10
CA THR A 10 0.55 -6.66 11.20
C THR A 10 1.04 -5.76 10.07
N LEU A 11 0.88 -6.24 8.84
CA LEU A 11 0.96 -5.44 7.62
C LEU A 11 -0.44 -4.98 7.25
N LEU A 12 -0.68 -3.68 7.23
CA LEU A 12 -1.93 -3.08 6.78
C LEU A 12 -1.80 -2.63 5.32
N VAL A 13 -2.62 -3.21 4.46
CA VAL A 13 -2.74 -2.84 3.04
C VAL A 13 -3.94 -1.93 2.87
N VAL A 14 -3.71 -0.67 2.51
CA VAL A 14 -4.76 0.33 2.28
C VAL A 14 -4.78 0.69 0.80
N TRP A 15 -5.92 0.54 0.16
CA TRP A 15 -6.03 0.77 -1.27
C TRP A 15 -7.32 1.49 -1.68
N HIS A 16 -7.24 2.17 -2.81
CA HIS A 16 -8.38 2.66 -3.57
C HIS A 16 -8.15 2.39 -5.05
N SER A 17 -9.21 2.10 -5.80
CA SER A 17 -9.14 1.85 -7.25
C SER A 17 -10.44 2.28 -7.91
N ARG A 18 -10.35 2.84 -9.12
CA ARG A 18 -11.53 3.18 -9.94
C ARG A 18 -11.76 2.17 -11.06
N THR A 19 -10.71 1.84 -11.80
CA THR A 19 -10.80 0.98 -12.99
C THR A 19 -10.06 -0.35 -12.84
N GLY A 20 -9.65 -0.68 -11.62
CA GLY A 20 -9.12 -1.98 -11.25
C GLY A 20 -7.60 -2.11 -11.24
N ALA A 21 -6.82 -1.15 -11.76
CA ALA A 21 -5.37 -1.24 -11.76
C ALA A 21 -4.78 -1.27 -10.35
N ALA A 22 -5.06 -0.25 -9.54
CA ALA A 22 -4.54 -0.18 -8.17
C ALA A 22 -5.00 -1.37 -7.30
N ARG A 23 -6.22 -1.88 -7.51
CA ARG A 23 -6.67 -3.09 -6.83
C ARG A 23 -5.80 -4.31 -7.16
N GLN A 24 -5.50 -4.52 -8.45
CA GLN A 24 -4.63 -5.63 -8.88
C GLN A 24 -3.24 -5.51 -8.28
N MET A 25 -2.67 -4.29 -8.24
CA MET A 25 -1.38 -3.99 -7.63
C MET A 25 -1.40 -4.33 -6.12
N ALA A 26 -2.41 -3.86 -5.39
CA ALA A 26 -2.55 -4.12 -3.96
C ALA A 26 -2.66 -5.63 -3.67
N MET A 27 -3.50 -6.35 -4.43
CA MET A 27 -3.66 -7.80 -4.25
C MET A 27 -2.39 -8.58 -4.62
N ALA A 28 -1.62 -8.11 -5.59
CA ALA A 28 -0.31 -8.69 -5.88
C ALA A 28 0.67 -8.48 -4.71
N GLY A 29 0.68 -7.30 -4.10
CA GLY A 29 1.44 -7.03 -2.88
C GLY A 29 1.05 -7.95 -1.71
N VAL A 30 -0.25 -8.19 -1.53
CA VAL A 30 -0.75 -9.15 -0.53
C VAL A 30 -0.23 -10.56 -0.78
N ARG A 31 -0.26 -11.02 -2.05
CA ARG A 31 0.31 -12.34 -2.39
C ARG A 31 1.79 -12.40 -2.04
N GLY A 32 2.58 -11.41 -2.46
CA GLY A 32 4.00 -11.36 -2.17
C GLY A 32 4.33 -11.35 -0.66
N ALA A 33 3.52 -10.66 0.15
CA ALA A 33 3.66 -10.68 1.60
C ALA A 33 3.40 -12.08 2.20
N ASN A 34 2.38 -12.77 1.71
CA ASN A 34 2.08 -14.12 2.15
C ASN A 34 3.11 -15.14 1.64
N ASP A 35 3.60 -14.98 0.42
CA ASP A 35 4.60 -15.87 -0.17
C ASP A 35 5.91 -15.82 0.63
N ILE A 36 6.41 -14.62 0.99
CA ILE A 36 7.61 -14.50 1.80
C ILE A 36 7.42 -15.06 3.22
N ALA A 37 6.24 -14.89 3.82
CA ALA A 37 5.94 -15.50 5.11
C ALA A 37 5.96 -17.04 5.05
N ASN A 38 5.47 -17.61 3.94
CA ASN A 38 5.55 -19.04 3.67
C ASN A 38 7.01 -19.52 3.49
N GLU A 39 7.79 -18.81 2.67
CA GLU A 39 9.20 -19.14 2.41
C GLU A 39 10.04 -19.12 3.70
N LEU A 40 9.76 -18.14 4.57
CA LEU A 40 10.42 -18.01 5.87
C LEU A 40 9.85 -18.92 6.97
N GLN A 41 8.81 -19.72 6.65
CA GLN A 41 8.09 -20.56 7.61
C GLN A 41 7.56 -19.76 8.82
N ALA A 42 7.09 -18.54 8.57
CA ALA A 42 6.66 -17.55 9.58
C ALA A 42 5.21 -17.07 9.39
N THR A 43 4.36 -17.90 8.78
CA THR A 43 2.94 -17.57 8.52
C THR A 43 2.13 -17.31 9.78
N ASP A 44 2.52 -17.87 10.88
CA ASP A 44 1.94 -17.65 12.21
C ASP A 44 2.40 -16.33 12.85
N GLN A 45 3.45 -15.69 12.32
CA GLN A 45 4.02 -14.44 12.83
C GLN A 45 3.56 -13.21 12.07
N LEU A 46 2.96 -13.38 10.87
CA LEU A 46 2.45 -12.29 10.05
C LEU A 46 0.93 -12.30 9.97
N ASN A 47 0.34 -11.13 10.16
CA ASN A 47 -1.06 -10.84 9.89
C ASN A 47 -1.15 -9.81 8.76
N VAL A 48 -1.79 -10.13 7.65
CA VAL A 48 -1.99 -9.21 6.53
C VAL A 48 -3.46 -8.77 6.52
N ILE A 49 -3.69 -7.50 6.84
CA ILE A 49 -5.03 -6.89 6.83
C ILE A 49 -5.18 -6.05 5.58
N VAL A 50 -6.26 -6.27 4.83
CA VAL A 50 -6.54 -5.59 3.56
C VAL A 50 -7.83 -4.79 3.70
N LYS A 51 -7.74 -3.48 3.54
CA LYS A 51 -8.89 -2.57 3.63
C LYS A 51 -8.86 -1.53 2.51
N THR A 52 -10.03 -1.10 2.08
CA THR A 52 -10.11 0.09 1.24
C THR A 52 -9.79 1.35 2.05
N ALA A 53 -9.43 2.42 1.36
CA ALA A 53 -9.22 3.73 1.98
C ALA A 53 -10.42 4.17 2.83
N HIS A 54 -11.64 3.92 2.34
CA HIS A 54 -12.87 4.27 3.04
C HIS A 54 -13.07 3.49 4.35
N GLU A 55 -12.74 2.20 4.37
CA GLU A 55 -12.94 1.30 5.52
C GLU A 55 -11.85 1.43 6.59
N THR A 56 -10.71 2.01 6.25
CA THR A 56 -9.55 2.08 7.15
C THR A 56 -9.71 3.18 8.17
N SER A 57 -9.66 2.80 9.44
CA SER A 57 -9.77 3.71 10.59
C SER A 57 -8.41 4.07 11.20
N THR A 58 -8.40 5.08 12.06
CA THR A 58 -7.23 5.42 12.89
C THR A 58 -6.78 4.23 13.75
N LEU A 59 -7.72 3.43 14.28
CA LEU A 59 -7.37 2.26 15.09
C LEU A 59 -6.65 1.19 14.28
N ASP A 60 -7.02 1.00 13.01
CA ASP A 60 -6.32 0.09 12.12
C ASP A 60 -4.87 0.53 11.90
N LEU A 61 -4.66 1.83 11.69
CA LEU A 61 -3.33 2.41 11.52
C LEU A 61 -2.48 2.27 12.79
N LEU A 62 -3.04 2.54 13.95
CA LEU A 62 -2.32 2.42 15.22
C LEU A 62 -1.93 0.97 15.56
N ALA A 63 -2.78 0.01 15.18
CA ALA A 63 -2.56 -1.42 15.43
C ALA A 63 -1.55 -2.07 14.46
N ALA A 64 -1.28 -1.47 13.30
CA ALA A 64 -0.39 -2.03 12.30
C ALA A 64 1.09 -1.72 12.58
N ASP A 65 1.97 -2.63 12.22
CA ASP A 65 3.44 -2.46 12.34
C ASP A 65 4.07 -1.92 11.05
N ALA A 66 3.40 -2.12 9.90
CA ALA A 66 3.85 -1.66 8.58
C ALA A 66 2.68 -1.40 7.65
N TYR A 67 2.93 -0.70 6.54
CA TYR A 67 1.90 -0.29 5.60
C TYR A 67 2.29 -0.55 4.14
N LEU A 68 1.28 -0.92 3.35
CA LEU A 68 1.32 -0.87 1.90
C LEU A 68 0.18 0.03 1.44
N PHE A 69 0.52 1.17 0.84
CA PHE A 69 -0.45 2.09 0.28
C PHE A 69 -0.50 1.93 -1.25
N CYS A 70 -1.71 1.83 -1.81
CA CYS A 70 -1.90 1.67 -3.24
C CYS A 70 -3.12 2.47 -3.73
N ALA A 71 -2.89 3.40 -4.66
CA ALA A 71 -3.94 4.26 -5.17
C ALA A 71 -3.68 4.73 -6.60
N PRO A 72 -4.73 5.14 -7.34
CA PRO A 72 -4.54 5.76 -8.64
C PRO A 72 -4.15 7.24 -8.51
N GLU A 73 -3.43 7.74 -9.51
CA GLU A 73 -3.33 9.17 -9.77
C GLU A 73 -4.61 9.66 -10.46
N ASN A 74 -5.18 10.74 -9.95
CA ASN A 74 -6.26 11.48 -10.57
C ASN A 74 -5.90 12.97 -10.58
N LEU A 75 -5.92 13.58 -11.78
CA LEU A 75 -5.66 15.02 -11.93
C LEU A 75 -4.33 15.46 -11.25
N ALA A 76 -3.27 14.71 -11.53
CA ALA A 76 -1.91 14.94 -11.02
C ALA A 76 -1.76 14.84 -9.48
N ALA A 77 -2.68 14.17 -8.80
CA ALA A 77 -2.69 13.98 -7.35
C ALA A 77 -3.18 12.57 -7.01
N LEU A 78 -3.12 12.20 -5.74
CA LEU A 78 -3.83 11.00 -5.25
C LEU A 78 -5.33 11.10 -5.55
N SER A 79 -5.97 9.97 -5.79
CA SER A 79 -7.43 9.93 -5.84
C SER A 79 -8.06 10.54 -4.59
N GLY A 80 -9.21 11.20 -4.75
CA GLY A 80 -9.89 11.89 -3.65
C GLY A 80 -10.17 10.99 -2.46
N ASP A 81 -10.58 9.75 -2.69
CA ASP A 81 -10.82 8.77 -1.62
C ASP A 81 -9.55 8.43 -0.82
N MET A 82 -8.40 8.30 -1.50
CA MET A 82 -7.14 8.05 -0.81
C MET A 82 -6.64 9.29 -0.07
N LYS A 83 -6.83 10.48 -0.64
CA LYS A 83 -6.49 11.73 0.05
C LYS A 83 -7.37 11.97 1.27
N GLU A 84 -8.67 11.68 1.18
CA GLU A 84 -9.61 11.76 2.30
C GLU A 84 -9.21 10.81 3.44
N PHE A 85 -8.81 9.58 3.10
CA PHE A 85 -8.29 8.64 4.09
C PHE A 85 -7.11 9.24 4.87
N PHE A 86 -6.16 9.85 4.21
CA PHE A 86 -5.02 10.49 4.87
C PHE A 86 -5.47 11.69 5.73
N ASP A 87 -6.37 12.53 5.22
CA ASP A 87 -6.86 13.71 5.96
C ASP A 87 -7.63 13.31 7.21
N ARG A 88 -8.56 12.38 7.08
CA ARG A 88 -9.42 11.92 8.17
C ARG A 88 -8.66 11.31 9.33
N ASN A 89 -7.55 10.63 9.04
CA ASN A 89 -6.76 9.96 10.06
C ASN A 89 -5.60 10.81 10.61
N TYR A 90 -5.31 11.97 10.01
CA TYR A 90 -4.10 12.76 10.28
C TYR A 90 -3.89 13.04 11.76
N TYR A 91 -4.87 13.64 12.41
CA TYR A 91 -4.74 14.04 13.82
C TYR A 91 -4.65 12.84 14.76
N GLY A 92 -5.35 11.76 14.45
CA GLY A 92 -5.35 10.54 15.26
C GLY A 92 -4.04 9.77 15.26
N VAL A 93 -3.19 9.98 14.24
CA VAL A 93 -1.90 9.28 14.11
C VAL A 93 -0.68 10.15 14.35
N LEU A 94 -0.88 11.43 14.71
CA LEU A 94 0.23 12.36 14.97
C LEU A 94 1.20 11.80 16.01
N ASP A 95 2.48 11.70 15.63
CA ASP A 95 3.57 11.15 16.46
C ASP A 95 3.34 9.73 17.03
N GLN A 96 2.42 8.97 16.42
CA GLN A 96 2.09 7.61 16.86
C GLN A 96 2.70 6.51 15.97
N LEU A 97 3.09 6.84 14.73
CA LEU A 97 3.52 5.86 13.73
C LEU A 97 5.03 5.93 13.43
N ASN A 98 5.80 6.64 14.24
CA ASN A 98 7.18 7.01 13.96
C ASN A 98 8.06 5.81 13.62
N GLY A 99 8.70 5.87 12.44
CA GLY A 99 9.65 4.87 11.96
C GLY A 99 9.03 3.58 11.41
N ARG A 100 7.70 3.42 11.44
CA ARG A 100 7.07 2.23 10.87
C ARG A 100 7.31 2.18 9.36
N PRO A 101 7.69 1.01 8.81
CA PRO A 101 8.02 0.90 7.39
C PRO A 101 6.76 0.97 6.52
N TYR A 102 6.92 1.56 5.31
CA TYR A 102 5.88 1.51 4.29
C TYR A 102 6.46 1.35 2.89
N VAL A 103 5.63 0.84 2.00
CA VAL A 103 5.81 0.87 0.55
C VAL A 103 4.61 1.54 -0.10
N LEU A 104 4.85 2.15 -1.26
CA LEU A 104 3.85 2.91 -2.02
C LEU A 104 3.78 2.42 -3.45
N MET A 105 2.56 2.21 -3.94
CA MET A 105 2.28 1.87 -5.33
C MET A 105 1.24 2.82 -5.91
N ILE A 106 1.48 3.30 -7.12
CA ILE A 106 0.60 4.25 -7.82
C ILE A 106 0.26 3.67 -9.20
N SER A 107 -1.03 3.64 -9.55
CA SER A 107 -1.46 3.44 -10.92
C SER A 107 -1.76 4.79 -11.58
N ALA A 108 -1.30 4.98 -12.80
CA ALA A 108 -1.48 6.23 -13.53
C ALA A 108 -1.86 5.97 -14.99
N GLY A 109 -2.54 6.94 -15.61
CA GLY A 109 -2.86 6.91 -17.03
C GLY A 109 -1.70 7.37 -17.90
N SER A 110 -0.83 8.26 -17.40
CA SER A 110 0.26 8.83 -18.16
C SER A 110 1.52 9.17 -17.39
N ASP A 111 1.43 9.57 -16.11
CA ASP A 111 2.58 10.06 -15.35
C ASP A 111 2.69 9.39 -13.98
N GLY A 112 1.88 9.78 -12.99
CA GLY A 112 1.91 9.27 -11.62
C GLY A 112 2.81 10.04 -10.66
N ALA A 113 3.72 10.88 -11.15
CA ALA A 113 4.69 11.60 -10.32
C ALA A 113 4.03 12.59 -9.35
N GLY A 114 2.90 13.19 -9.71
CA GLY A 114 2.15 14.10 -8.84
C GLY A 114 1.59 13.37 -7.61
N ALA A 115 0.93 12.24 -7.83
CA ALA A 115 0.40 11.40 -6.76
C ALA A 115 1.52 10.83 -5.87
N GLN A 116 2.62 10.38 -6.48
CA GLN A 116 3.80 9.91 -5.74
C GLN A 116 4.31 10.98 -4.77
N ARG A 117 4.63 12.18 -5.29
CA ARG A 117 5.15 13.28 -4.45
C ARG A 117 4.20 13.64 -3.32
N GLN A 118 2.90 13.68 -3.58
CA GLN A 118 1.89 13.97 -2.57
C GLN A 118 1.87 12.91 -1.47
N ALA A 119 1.80 11.63 -1.85
CA ALA A 119 1.76 10.52 -0.89
C ALA A 119 3.04 10.43 -0.06
N GLU A 120 4.21 10.55 -0.67
CA GLU A 120 5.49 10.50 0.03
C GLU A 120 5.64 11.65 1.04
N ARG A 121 5.18 12.86 0.70
CA ARG A 121 5.15 13.99 1.65
C ARG A 121 4.21 13.76 2.82
N ILE A 122 3.04 13.17 2.59
CA ILE A 122 2.10 12.80 3.65
C ILE A 122 2.72 11.75 4.56
N CYS A 123 3.29 10.69 4.00
CA CYS A 123 3.94 9.63 4.77
C CYS A 123 5.13 10.16 5.58
N THR A 124 5.89 11.11 5.04
CA THR A 124 6.95 11.84 5.78
C THR A 124 6.35 12.63 6.95
N GLY A 125 5.22 13.29 6.75
CA GLY A 125 4.50 14.00 7.81
C GLY A 125 4.00 13.05 8.91
N TRP A 126 3.64 11.83 8.56
CA TRP A 126 3.28 10.77 9.50
C TRP A 126 4.49 10.08 10.14
N ARG A 127 5.71 10.54 9.85
CA ARG A 127 6.99 9.97 10.35
C ARG A 127 7.22 8.52 9.95
N LEU A 128 6.59 8.06 8.87
CA LEU A 128 6.81 6.72 8.31
C LEU A 128 8.17 6.65 7.61
N ARG A 129 8.70 5.43 7.52
CA ARG A 129 9.97 5.14 6.84
C ARG A 129 9.71 4.39 5.53
N GLN A 130 9.98 5.02 4.41
CA GLN A 130 9.92 4.36 3.10
C GLN A 130 11.03 3.31 2.98
N VAL A 131 10.67 2.09 2.60
CA VAL A 131 11.62 0.96 2.56
C VAL A 131 11.95 0.47 1.16
N ALA A 132 11.26 0.99 0.15
CA ALA A 132 11.57 0.78 -1.26
C ALA A 132 11.10 1.98 -2.08
N PRO A 133 11.68 2.25 -3.27
CA PRO A 133 11.18 3.28 -4.16
C PRO A 133 9.70 3.04 -4.52
N THR A 134 8.94 4.12 -4.67
CA THR A 134 7.55 4.04 -5.14
C THR A 134 7.50 3.38 -6.53
N PHE A 135 6.61 2.42 -6.69
CA PHE A 135 6.37 1.77 -7.96
C PHE A 135 5.14 2.37 -8.64
N ILE A 136 5.35 2.92 -9.85
CA ILE A 136 4.28 3.48 -10.68
C ILE A 136 4.02 2.53 -11.84
N VAL A 137 2.76 2.09 -11.99
CA VAL A 137 2.29 1.40 -13.19
C VAL A 137 1.58 2.41 -14.07
N ASN A 138 2.12 2.66 -15.25
CA ASN A 138 1.49 3.51 -16.26
C ASN A 138 0.64 2.64 -17.18
N THR A 139 -0.67 2.92 -17.24
CA THR A 139 -1.62 2.18 -18.07
C THR A 139 -1.79 2.77 -19.46
N ASP A 140 -1.09 3.87 -19.76
CA ASP A 140 -1.09 4.58 -21.06
C ASP A 140 -2.52 4.92 -21.55
N ALA A 141 -3.38 5.32 -20.65
CA ALA A 141 -4.79 5.64 -20.92
C ALA A 141 -4.94 7.14 -21.27
N GLN A 142 -4.94 7.44 -22.58
CA GLN A 142 -4.92 8.82 -23.10
C GLN A 142 -6.26 9.30 -23.68
N THR A 143 -7.23 8.41 -23.88
CA THR A 143 -8.57 8.75 -24.38
C THR A 143 -9.63 8.57 -23.31
N PRO A 144 -10.78 9.26 -23.39
CA PRO A 144 -11.88 9.04 -22.43
C PRO A 144 -12.29 7.58 -22.31
N GLN A 145 -12.33 6.85 -23.42
CA GLN A 145 -12.67 5.43 -23.44
C GLN A 145 -11.62 4.59 -22.70
N ALA A 146 -10.34 4.82 -22.96
CA ALA A 146 -9.24 4.11 -22.29
C ALA A 146 -9.17 4.45 -20.79
N ILE A 147 -9.43 5.72 -20.42
CA ILE A 147 -9.43 6.16 -19.04
C ILE A 147 -10.53 5.46 -18.23
N LEU A 148 -11.73 5.32 -18.81
CA LEU A 148 -12.89 4.72 -18.16
C LEU A 148 -12.89 3.19 -18.19
N ALA A 149 -12.17 2.57 -19.14
CA ALA A 149 -12.15 1.14 -19.31
C ALA A 149 -11.53 0.41 -18.11
N PRO A 150 -12.03 -0.78 -17.74
CA PRO A 150 -11.36 -1.67 -16.80
C PRO A 150 -9.92 -1.95 -17.23
N LYS A 151 -9.00 -1.96 -16.28
CA LYS A 151 -7.57 -2.22 -16.53
C LYS A 151 -7.22 -3.67 -16.26
N THR A 152 -6.31 -4.20 -17.07
CA THR A 152 -5.65 -5.48 -16.83
C THR A 152 -4.16 -5.24 -16.87
N LEU A 153 -3.46 -5.55 -15.78
CA LEU A 153 -2.01 -5.37 -15.66
C LEU A 153 -1.26 -6.60 -16.17
N CYS A 154 -0.07 -6.38 -16.71
CA CYS A 154 0.80 -7.46 -17.15
C CYS A 154 1.44 -8.19 -15.94
N GLU A 155 1.88 -9.43 -16.16
CA GLU A 155 2.50 -10.25 -15.11
C GLU A 155 3.79 -9.62 -14.56
N GLU A 156 4.56 -8.91 -15.37
CA GLU A 156 5.79 -8.23 -14.93
C GLU A 156 5.48 -7.17 -13.88
N ASP A 157 4.47 -6.33 -14.11
CA ASP A 157 4.05 -5.31 -13.14
C ASP A 157 3.48 -5.92 -11.87
N LEU A 158 2.67 -6.97 -12.01
CA LEU A 158 2.14 -7.70 -10.85
C LEU A 158 3.26 -8.37 -10.03
N HIS A 159 4.30 -8.88 -10.69
CA HIS A 159 5.46 -9.44 -10.00
C HIS A 159 6.23 -8.37 -9.20
N LYS A 160 6.44 -7.18 -9.78
CA LYS A 160 7.06 -6.06 -9.05
C LYS A 160 6.24 -5.63 -7.83
N CYS A 161 4.91 -5.60 -7.97
CA CYS A 161 4.01 -5.33 -6.84
C CYS A 161 4.13 -6.40 -5.75
N ALA A 162 4.18 -7.68 -6.13
CA ALA A 162 4.38 -8.78 -5.19
C ALA A 162 5.74 -8.67 -4.47
N THR A 163 6.80 -8.32 -5.18
CA THR A 163 8.13 -8.08 -4.60
C THR A 163 8.09 -6.98 -3.54
N LEU A 164 7.37 -5.88 -3.77
CA LEU A 164 7.22 -4.80 -2.78
C LEU A 164 6.47 -5.27 -1.53
N GLY A 165 5.38 -6.01 -1.70
CA GLY A 165 4.64 -6.60 -0.59
C GLY A 165 5.51 -7.57 0.23
N GLY A 166 6.28 -8.43 -0.45
CA GLY A 166 7.24 -9.32 0.18
C GLY A 166 8.35 -8.57 0.92
N THR A 167 8.87 -7.48 0.34
CA THR A 167 9.91 -6.66 0.96
C THR A 167 9.46 -6.07 2.29
N VAL A 168 8.29 -5.44 2.34
CA VAL A 168 7.79 -4.83 3.58
C VAL A 168 7.42 -5.91 4.61
N ALA A 169 6.89 -7.05 4.18
CA ALA A 169 6.57 -8.17 5.08
C ALA A 169 7.82 -8.80 5.69
N ALA A 170 8.88 -9.00 4.89
CA ALA A 170 10.15 -9.55 5.37
C ALA A 170 10.81 -8.70 6.47
N LEU A 171 10.54 -7.40 6.51
CA LEU A 171 11.04 -6.51 7.57
C LEU A 171 10.31 -6.69 8.91
N LEU A 172 9.18 -7.37 8.91
CA LEU A 172 8.38 -7.66 10.10
C LEU A 172 8.70 -9.03 10.71
N LEU A 173 9.28 -9.91 9.91
CA LEU A 173 9.58 -11.30 10.25
C LEU A 173 11.04 -11.50 10.62
#